data_8284a1ae7a376fce5aa15894eedb041d
#
_entry.id   8284a1ae7a376fce5aa15894eedb041d
#
_cell.length_a   1.000
_cell.length_b   1.000
_cell.length_c   1.000
_cell.angle_alpha   90.00
_cell.angle_beta   90.00
_cell.angle_gamma   90.00
#
_symmetry.space_group_name_H-M   'P 1'
#
loop_
_entity.id
_entity.type
_entity.pdbx_description
1 polymer ?
#
loop_
_entity_poly.entity_id
_entity_poly.type
_entity_poly.pdbx_seq_one_letter_code
_entity_poly.pdbx_strand_id
1 'polypeptide(L)'
;MAGGPSTSALAIAVSEAGGLGFLAAGYKGADAFAEEIRAVRAATDRAFGVNLFVPGIEPADPESLGEYLRRLAPEAERQGAELGEPRFEDDDWAAKLDVVCAEHPAVASFTFGCPDASIVDRLHEADVAAWVTVTNVAEAAAAEAVGADAIVAQGAEAGGHRGGFVADGSGEEGIGLLALLRILARARPLPLVATGGIADGAALAAVLCAGASAGQIGTALMLAPEAGTPDAQRARLAEPGPTRVTRAFTAAPRAGSSTGS
;
A
#
# COMPACT_ATOMS: atom_id res chain seq x y z
N MET A 1 -4.47 -3.52 2.27
CA MET A 1 -5.18 -3.18 1.01
C MET A 1 -6.30 -2.20 1.36
N ALA A 2 -6.02 -0.91 1.19
CA ALA A 2 -6.98 0.16 1.47
C ALA A 2 -8.22 0.08 0.54
N GLY A 3 -9.29 0.79 0.91
CA GLY A 3 -10.53 0.80 0.13
C GLY A 3 -11.44 -0.42 0.35
N GLY A 4 -11.30 -1.13 1.50
CA GLY A 4 -12.22 -2.15 1.94
C GLY A 4 -11.68 -3.58 2.08
N PRO A 5 -10.78 -4.08 1.21
CA PRO A 5 -10.36 -5.50 1.30
C PRO A 5 -9.66 -5.88 2.61
N SER A 6 -8.83 -5.01 3.20
CA SER A 6 -8.21 -5.27 4.52
C SER A 6 -9.19 -4.91 5.63
N THR A 7 -9.82 -5.92 6.19
CA THR A 7 -10.70 -5.83 7.36
C THR A 7 -9.97 -6.26 8.63
N SER A 8 -10.51 -5.94 9.79
CA SER A 8 -10.01 -6.50 11.07
C SER A 8 -10.07 -8.02 11.06
N ALA A 9 -11.12 -8.63 10.48
CA ALA A 9 -11.23 -10.09 10.35
C ALA A 9 -10.10 -10.71 9.54
N LEU A 10 -9.74 -10.10 8.40
CA LEU A 10 -8.61 -10.57 7.59
C LEU A 10 -7.27 -10.42 8.33
N ALA A 11 -7.04 -9.28 8.99
CA ALA A 11 -5.82 -9.07 9.74
C ALA A 11 -5.66 -10.09 10.88
N ILE A 12 -6.75 -10.37 11.63
CA ILE A 12 -6.78 -11.39 12.69
C ILE A 12 -6.48 -12.77 12.10
N ALA A 13 -7.17 -13.18 11.03
CA ALA A 13 -7.00 -14.50 10.43
C ALA A 13 -5.57 -14.74 9.95
N VAL A 14 -4.92 -13.73 9.34
CA VAL A 14 -3.54 -13.82 8.91
C VAL A 14 -2.58 -13.94 10.11
N SER A 15 -2.80 -13.14 11.18
CA SER A 15 -1.97 -13.18 12.38
C SER A 15 -2.11 -14.50 13.12
N GLU A 16 -3.33 -15.03 13.27
CA GLU A 16 -3.60 -16.34 13.88
C GLU A 16 -3.01 -17.51 13.07
N ALA A 17 -2.93 -17.37 11.74
CA ALA A 17 -2.27 -18.34 10.87
C ALA A 17 -0.73 -18.30 10.96
N GLY A 18 -0.15 -17.44 11.81
CA GLY A 18 1.30 -17.31 12.00
C GLY A 18 1.98 -16.33 11.04
N GLY A 19 1.19 -15.54 10.32
CA GLY A 19 1.68 -14.40 9.53
C GLY A 19 1.67 -13.09 10.32
N LEU A 20 1.82 -11.98 9.61
CA LEU A 20 1.63 -10.62 10.14
C LEU A 20 0.48 -9.96 9.36
N GLY A 21 -0.70 -9.91 9.98
CA GLY A 21 -1.87 -9.26 9.39
C GLY A 21 -1.70 -7.75 9.34
N PHE A 22 -2.23 -7.10 8.30
CA PHE A 22 -2.13 -5.64 8.15
C PHE A 22 -3.50 -5.00 8.03
N LEU A 23 -3.75 -3.96 8.84
CA LEU A 23 -4.82 -3.00 8.63
C LEU A 23 -4.36 -1.90 7.66
N ALA A 24 -5.27 -1.35 6.89
CA ALA A 24 -5.00 -0.22 6.01
C ALA A 24 -5.67 1.04 6.55
N ALA A 25 -4.88 2.08 6.85
CA ALA A 25 -5.37 3.36 7.35
C ALA A 25 -5.98 4.24 6.23
N GLY A 26 -5.59 4.04 4.97
CA GLY A 26 -6.02 4.88 3.86
C GLY A 26 -7.52 4.92 3.63
N TYR A 27 -8.05 6.09 3.28
CA TYR A 27 -9.46 6.37 2.97
C TYR A 27 -10.44 6.25 4.15
N LYS A 28 -9.97 6.38 5.37
CA LYS A 28 -10.79 6.41 6.58
C LYS A 28 -10.25 7.46 7.56
N GLY A 29 -11.10 7.99 8.43
CA GLY A 29 -10.67 8.91 9.48
C GLY A 29 -9.87 8.20 10.58
N ALA A 30 -9.12 8.99 11.38
CA ALA A 30 -8.28 8.48 12.45
C ALA A 30 -9.06 7.71 13.52
N ASP A 31 -10.28 8.15 13.87
CA ASP A 31 -11.13 7.46 14.87
C ASP A 31 -11.53 6.06 14.41
N ALA A 32 -12.01 5.92 13.17
CA ALA A 32 -12.37 4.61 12.61
C ALA A 32 -11.15 3.68 12.49
N PHE A 33 -9.98 4.23 12.18
CA PHE A 33 -8.74 3.49 12.17
C PHE A 33 -8.34 2.99 13.57
N ALA A 34 -8.46 3.84 14.59
CA ALA A 34 -8.21 3.47 15.99
C ALA A 34 -9.17 2.35 16.46
N GLU A 35 -10.44 2.43 16.09
CA GLU A 35 -11.44 1.39 16.40
C GLU A 35 -11.07 0.03 15.79
N GLU A 36 -10.60 0.00 14.54
CA GLU A 36 -10.14 -1.24 13.90
C GLU A 36 -8.91 -1.84 14.60
N ILE A 37 -7.93 -1.01 15.00
CA ILE A 37 -6.76 -1.47 15.75
C ILE A 37 -7.18 -2.13 17.06
N ARG A 38 -8.07 -1.46 17.82
CA ARG A 38 -8.60 -1.99 19.09
C ARG A 38 -9.38 -3.28 18.89
N ALA A 39 -10.15 -3.38 17.80
CA ALA A 39 -10.89 -4.60 17.46
C ALA A 39 -9.95 -5.79 17.19
N VAL A 40 -8.85 -5.57 16.44
CA VAL A 40 -7.83 -6.61 16.24
C VAL A 40 -7.19 -7.01 17.56
N ARG A 41 -6.77 -6.04 18.38
CA ARG A 41 -6.11 -6.30 19.67
C ARG A 41 -7.01 -7.03 20.67
N ALA A 42 -8.31 -6.75 20.64
CA ALA A 42 -9.28 -7.45 21.49
C ALA A 42 -9.52 -8.91 21.07
N ALA A 43 -9.20 -9.26 19.82
CA ALA A 43 -9.46 -10.58 19.24
C ALA A 43 -8.24 -11.49 19.19
N THR A 44 -7.01 -10.92 19.24
CA THR A 44 -5.76 -11.70 19.17
C THR A 44 -4.62 -11.05 19.92
N ASP A 45 -3.77 -11.88 20.56
CA ASP A 45 -2.50 -11.47 21.16
C ASP A 45 -1.34 -11.51 20.15
N ARG A 46 -1.63 -11.91 18.90
CA ARG A 46 -0.61 -11.96 17.85
C ARG A 46 -0.23 -10.59 17.34
N ALA A 47 1.02 -10.44 16.91
CA ALA A 47 1.48 -9.23 16.26
C ALA A 47 0.69 -8.95 14.98
N PHE A 48 0.43 -7.67 14.71
CA PHE A 48 -0.13 -7.17 13.47
C PHE A 48 0.51 -5.82 13.11
N GLY A 49 0.38 -5.43 11.86
CA GLY A 49 0.87 -4.16 11.36
C GLY A 49 -0.25 -3.27 10.83
N VAL A 50 0.12 -2.04 10.54
CA VAL A 50 -0.74 -1.05 9.89
C VAL A 50 -0.04 -0.45 8.68
N ASN A 51 -0.81 0.01 7.69
CA ASN A 51 -0.24 0.70 6.53
C ASN A 51 -0.86 2.10 6.41
N LEU A 52 -0.01 3.11 6.28
CA LEU A 52 -0.36 4.50 6.09
C LEU A 52 0.09 4.98 4.70
N PHE A 53 -0.65 5.95 4.15
CA PHE A 53 -0.24 6.67 2.97
C PHE A 53 0.48 7.93 3.38
N VAL A 54 1.71 8.11 2.88
CA VAL A 54 2.43 9.37 3.07
C VAL A 54 1.74 10.41 2.18
N PRO A 55 1.31 11.57 2.73
CA PRO A 55 0.64 12.59 1.95
C PRO A 55 1.50 13.06 0.78
N GLY A 56 0.88 13.25 -0.37
CA GLY A 56 1.50 13.91 -1.50
C GLY A 56 1.72 15.40 -1.23
N ILE A 57 2.46 16.04 -2.12
CA ILE A 57 2.58 17.50 -2.12
C ILE A 57 1.22 18.06 -2.58
N GLU A 58 0.74 19.10 -1.91
CA GLU A 58 -0.47 19.81 -2.31
C GLU A 58 -0.39 20.21 -3.80
N PRO A 59 -1.42 19.92 -4.61
CA PRO A 59 -1.39 20.22 -6.03
C PRO A 59 -1.19 21.72 -6.24
N ALA A 60 -0.08 22.07 -6.84
CA ALA A 60 0.35 23.45 -6.90
C ALA A 60 -0.30 24.26 -8.04
N ASP A 61 -0.94 23.61 -9.01
CA ASP A 61 -1.35 24.32 -10.23
C ASP A 61 -2.88 24.27 -10.42
N PRO A 62 -3.58 25.39 -10.04
CA PRO A 62 -5.01 25.53 -10.26
C PRO A 62 -5.44 25.43 -11.74
N GLU A 63 -4.55 25.79 -12.68
CA GLU A 63 -4.84 25.76 -14.11
C GLU A 63 -4.92 24.32 -14.62
N SER A 64 -3.93 23.49 -14.28
CA SER A 64 -3.92 22.06 -14.61
C SER A 64 -5.12 21.33 -13.99
N LEU A 65 -5.48 21.67 -12.77
CA LEU A 65 -6.67 21.13 -12.09
C LEU A 65 -7.96 21.55 -12.82
N GLY A 66 -8.06 22.81 -13.20
CA GLY A 66 -9.19 23.33 -13.98
C GLY A 66 -9.31 22.65 -15.36
N GLU A 67 -8.19 22.37 -16.02
CA GLU A 67 -8.20 21.61 -17.28
C GLU A 67 -8.68 20.17 -17.06
N TYR A 68 -8.18 19.50 -16.04
CA TYR A 68 -8.64 18.14 -15.68
C TYR A 68 -10.15 18.10 -15.43
N LEU A 69 -10.71 19.02 -14.65
CA LEU A 69 -12.14 19.11 -14.38
C LEU A 69 -12.95 19.33 -15.66
N ARG A 70 -12.49 20.22 -16.56
CA ARG A 70 -13.15 20.44 -17.86
C ARG A 70 -13.16 19.17 -18.73
N ARG A 71 -12.11 18.36 -18.68
CA ARG A 71 -12.04 17.08 -19.39
C ARG A 71 -12.94 16.01 -18.77
N LEU A 72 -13.15 16.06 -17.45
CA LEU A 72 -13.98 15.10 -16.73
C LEU A 72 -15.47 15.44 -16.81
N ALA A 73 -15.83 16.71 -17.00
CA ALA A 73 -17.23 17.18 -17.00
C ALA A 73 -18.17 16.42 -17.98
N PRO A 74 -17.78 16.15 -19.24
CA PRO A 74 -18.65 15.39 -20.16
C PRO A 74 -18.89 13.95 -19.69
N GLU A 75 -17.94 13.33 -19.01
CA GLU A 75 -18.11 11.99 -18.46
C GLU A 75 -19.06 12.01 -17.26
N ALA A 76 -18.92 12.99 -16.37
CA ALA A 76 -19.84 13.18 -15.24
C ALA A 76 -21.28 13.38 -15.73
N GLU A 77 -21.49 14.23 -16.75
CA GLU A 77 -22.78 14.45 -17.37
C GLU A 77 -23.37 13.15 -17.95
N ARG A 78 -22.55 12.38 -18.66
CA ARG A 78 -22.94 11.07 -19.23
C ARG A 78 -23.40 10.07 -18.17
N GLN A 79 -22.78 10.12 -16.97
CA GLN A 79 -23.09 9.25 -15.84
C GLN A 79 -24.18 9.81 -14.92
N GLY A 80 -24.70 11.02 -15.19
CA GLY A 80 -25.66 11.69 -14.33
C GLY A 80 -25.09 12.02 -12.94
N ALA A 81 -23.78 12.26 -12.85
CA ALA A 81 -23.06 12.57 -11.62
C ALA A 81 -22.63 14.04 -11.60
N GLU A 82 -22.55 14.62 -10.42
CA GLU A 82 -21.94 15.92 -10.22
C GLU A 82 -20.47 15.78 -9.85
N LEU A 83 -19.62 16.68 -10.38
CA LEU A 83 -18.23 16.76 -9.95
C LEU A 83 -18.18 17.41 -8.55
N GLY A 84 -17.41 16.80 -7.65
CA GLY A 84 -17.12 17.40 -6.36
C GLY A 84 -16.18 18.61 -6.50
N GLU A 85 -16.15 19.45 -5.45
CA GLU A 85 -15.16 20.51 -5.37
C GLU A 85 -13.77 19.93 -5.06
N PRO A 86 -12.73 20.33 -5.82
CA PRO A 86 -11.37 19.91 -5.54
C PRO A 86 -10.92 20.40 -4.17
N ARG A 87 -10.36 19.50 -3.38
CA ARG A 87 -9.73 19.82 -2.12
C ARG A 87 -8.52 18.94 -1.90
N PHE A 88 -7.51 19.47 -1.23
CA PHE A 88 -6.39 18.68 -0.77
C PHE A 88 -6.82 17.88 0.48
N GLU A 89 -6.46 16.61 0.50
CA GLU A 89 -6.69 15.71 1.64
C GLU A 89 -5.37 15.06 2.01
N ASP A 90 -4.95 15.21 3.25
CA ASP A 90 -3.76 14.56 3.80
C ASP A 90 -4.05 13.20 4.45
N ASP A 91 -5.28 12.70 4.27
CA ASP A 91 -5.75 11.42 4.81
C ASP A 91 -5.63 11.33 6.35
N ASP A 92 -5.88 12.46 7.05
CA ASP A 92 -5.74 12.59 8.51
C ASP A 92 -4.34 12.20 9.04
N TRP A 93 -3.30 12.49 8.27
CA TRP A 93 -1.94 12.02 8.48
C TRP A 93 -1.43 12.16 9.91
N ALA A 94 -1.47 13.37 10.47
CA ALA A 94 -0.96 13.64 11.80
C ALA A 94 -1.75 12.87 12.88
N ALA A 95 -3.08 12.88 12.80
CA ALA A 95 -3.95 12.17 13.73
C ALA A 95 -3.77 10.65 13.67
N LYS A 96 -3.56 10.09 12.47
CA LYS A 96 -3.27 8.65 12.31
C LYS A 96 -1.91 8.25 12.88
N LEU A 97 -0.89 9.11 12.77
CA LEU A 97 0.40 8.88 13.44
C LEU A 97 0.24 8.91 14.97
N ASP A 98 -0.58 9.82 15.50
CA ASP A 98 -0.89 9.85 16.94
C ASP A 98 -1.56 8.54 17.38
N VAL A 99 -2.51 8.02 16.59
CA VAL A 99 -3.16 6.72 16.84
C VAL A 99 -2.14 5.58 16.81
N VAL A 100 -1.24 5.53 15.82
CA VAL A 100 -0.20 4.48 15.74
C VAL A 100 0.69 4.50 16.98
N CYS A 101 1.16 5.69 17.41
CA CYS A 101 2.00 5.81 18.59
C CYS A 101 1.26 5.49 19.90
N ALA A 102 -0.05 5.72 19.98
CA ALA A 102 -0.86 5.41 21.16
C ALA A 102 -1.30 3.94 21.24
N GLU A 103 -1.51 3.32 20.09
CA GLU A 103 -2.02 1.94 20.01
C GLU A 103 -0.90 0.89 19.80
N HIS A 104 0.34 1.29 19.54
CA HIS A 104 1.53 0.44 19.44
C HIS A 104 1.33 -0.85 18.59
N PRO A 105 0.91 -0.82 17.30
CA PRO A 105 0.99 -1.99 16.45
C PRO A 105 2.46 -2.40 16.29
N ALA A 106 2.73 -3.66 15.96
CA ALA A 106 4.12 -4.12 15.81
C ALA A 106 4.88 -3.40 14.68
N VAL A 107 4.16 -3.01 13.63
CA VAL A 107 4.73 -2.38 12.42
C VAL A 107 3.81 -1.28 11.91
N ALA A 108 4.40 -0.14 11.55
CA ALA A 108 3.79 0.86 10.69
C ALA A 108 4.51 0.85 9.33
N SER A 109 3.80 0.51 8.26
CA SER A 109 4.34 0.54 6.90
C SER A 109 3.83 1.76 6.14
N PHE A 110 4.68 2.32 5.29
CA PHE A 110 4.41 3.55 4.55
C PHE A 110 4.41 3.29 3.05
N THR A 111 3.45 3.92 2.35
CA THR A 111 3.30 3.79 0.89
C THR A 111 3.10 5.18 0.28
N PHE A 112 3.55 5.39 -0.96
CA PHE A 112 3.50 6.64 -1.74
C PHE A 112 4.44 7.74 -1.26
N GLY A 113 5.34 7.43 -0.32
CA GLY A 113 6.31 8.36 0.23
C GLY A 113 7.22 7.70 1.22
N CYS A 114 8.20 8.45 1.68
CA CYS A 114 9.06 8.11 2.79
C CYS A 114 8.74 9.08 3.94
N PRO A 115 8.44 8.62 5.14
CA PRO A 115 8.25 9.51 6.28
C PRO A 115 9.56 10.23 6.62
N ASP A 116 9.47 11.36 7.28
CA ASP A 116 10.66 12.05 7.81
C ASP A 116 11.31 11.23 8.94
N ALA A 117 12.60 11.42 9.14
CA ALA A 117 13.35 10.75 10.22
C ALA A 117 12.74 10.97 11.61
N SER A 118 12.21 12.17 11.88
CA SER A 118 11.53 12.48 13.15
C SER A 118 10.26 11.65 13.38
N ILE A 119 9.59 11.22 12.32
CA ILE A 119 8.43 10.32 12.40
C ILE A 119 8.92 8.91 12.75
N VAL A 120 9.99 8.45 12.10
CA VAL A 120 10.60 7.15 12.40
C VAL A 120 11.09 7.10 13.84
N ASP A 121 11.80 8.12 14.29
CA ASP A 121 12.25 8.24 15.68
C ASP A 121 11.08 8.16 16.68
N ARG A 122 9.98 8.86 16.40
CA ARG A 122 8.76 8.83 17.21
C ARG A 122 8.10 7.44 17.24
N LEU A 123 8.13 6.71 16.13
CA LEU A 123 7.63 5.33 16.08
C LEU A 123 8.51 4.40 16.91
N HIS A 124 9.85 4.55 16.84
CA HIS A 124 10.77 3.78 17.65
C HIS A 124 10.60 4.06 19.15
N GLU A 125 10.36 5.32 19.55
CA GLU A 125 10.00 5.67 20.95
C GLU A 125 8.72 4.97 21.43
N ALA A 126 7.82 4.61 20.48
CA ALA A 126 6.60 3.87 20.74
C ALA A 126 6.73 2.34 20.53
N ASP A 127 7.95 1.80 20.38
CA ASP A 127 8.22 0.39 20.06
C ASP A 127 7.52 -0.10 18.80
N VAL A 128 7.33 0.76 17.80
CA VAL A 128 6.71 0.44 16.49
C VAL A 128 7.79 0.44 15.42
N ALA A 129 7.95 -0.68 14.70
CA ALA A 129 8.89 -0.77 13.59
C ALA A 129 8.35 -0.02 12.35
N ALA A 130 9.23 0.74 11.68
CA ALA A 130 8.90 1.52 10.49
C ALA A 130 9.34 0.80 9.22
N TRP A 131 8.40 0.44 8.33
CA TRP A 131 8.68 -0.17 7.04
C TRP A 131 8.30 0.78 5.90
N VAL A 132 9.10 0.84 4.84
CA VAL A 132 8.83 1.73 3.70
C VAL A 132 8.69 0.92 2.42
N THR A 133 7.60 1.15 1.67
CA THR A 133 7.38 0.55 0.35
C THR A 133 8.19 1.30 -0.69
N VAL A 134 9.00 0.55 -1.46
CA VAL A 134 9.87 1.08 -2.50
C VAL A 134 9.74 0.30 -3.80
N THR A 135 9.98 0.97 -4.92
CA THR A 135 9.94 0.39 -6.27
C THR A 135 11.30 0.41 -6.97
N ASN A 136 12.28 1.12 -6.40
CA ASN A 136 13.61 1.29 -6.97
C ASN A 136 14.68 1.52 -5.89
N VAL A 137 15.94 1.61 -6.34
CA VAL A 137 17.12 1.75 -5.44
C VAL A 137 17.19 3.13 -4.78
N ALA A 138 16.75 4.18 -5.46
CA ALA A 138 16.79 5.53 -4.91
C ALA A 138 15.82 5.66 -3.74
N GLU A 139 14.62 5.10 -3.86
CA GLU A 139 13.63 5.03 -2.79
C GLU A 139 14.12 4.20 -1.59
N ALA A 140 14.78 3.07 -1.87
CA ALA A 140 15.39 2.25 -0.82
C ALA A 140 16.50 3.02 -0.07
N ALA A 141 17.29 3.83 -0.77
CA ALA A 141 18.29 4.68 -0.13
C ALA A 141 17.65 5.76 0.77
N ALA A 142 16.54 6.35 0.32
CA ALA A 142 15.79 7.31 1.13
C ALA A 142 15.22 6.65 2.41
N ALA A 143 14.64 5.45 2.27
CA ALA A 143 14.12 4.69 3.42
C ALA A 143 15.22 4.36 4.44
N GLU A 144 16.39 3.93 3.99
CA GLU A 144 17.54 3.68 4.86
C GLU A 144 18.02 4.95 5.56
N ALA A 145 18.06 6.08 4.84
CA ALA A 145 18.53 7.36 5.37
C ALA A 145 17.67 7.92 6.52
N VAL A 146 16.38 7.60 6.55
CA VAL A 146 15.45 8.02 7.62
C VAL A 146 15.39 7.03 8.77
N GLY A 147 16.11 5.90 8.71
CA GLY A 147 16.16 4.91 9.78
C GLY A 147 15.05 3.85 9.73
N ALA A 148 14.49 3.57 8.56
CA ALA A 148 13.51 2.47 8.41
C ALA A 148 14.10 1.11 8.84
N ASP A 149 13.27 0.25 9.43
CA ASP A 149 13.67 -1.08 9.91
C ASP A 149 13.62 -2.15 8.81
N ALA A 150 12.78 -1.97 7.81
CA ALA A 150 12.70 -2.85 6.65
C ALA A 150 12.19 -2.13 5.41
N ILE A 151 12.49 -2.71 4.27
CA ILE A 151 12.06 -2.27 2.94
C ILE A 151 11.00 -3.24 2.42
N VAL A 152 9.83 -2.71 2.04
CA VAL A 152 8.82 -3.46 1.28
C VAL A 152 9.09 -3.24 -0.20
N ALA A 153 9.78 -4.20 -0.84
CA ALA A 153 10.14 -4.14 -2.24
C ALA A 153 8.95 -4.51 -3.13
N GLN A 154 8.35 -3.51 -3.80
CA GLN A 154 7.21 -3.71 -4.67
C GLN A 154 7.66 -3.90 -6.13
N GLY A 155 7.46 -5.11 -6.66
CA GLY A 155 7.71 -5.43 -8.06
C GLY A 155 6.64 -4.90 -9.02
N ALA A 156 7.00 -4.87 -10.30
CA ALA A 156 6.11 -4.47 -11.38
C ALA A 156 4.85 -5.33 -11.50
N GLU A 157 4.89 -6.55 -11.00
CA GLU A 157 3.80 -7.53 -10.99
C GLU A 157 2.72 -7.24 -9.93
N ALA A 158 2.96 -6.26 -9.04
CA ALA A 158 2.01 -5.94 -7.98
C ALA A 158 0.67 -5.45 -8.54
N GLY A 159 -0.43 -6.01 -8.02
CA GLY A 159 -1.77 -5.47 -8.21
C GLY A 159 -1.97 -4.17 -7.40
N GLY A 160 -2.98 -3.38 -7.76
CA GLY A 160 -3.25 -2.12 -7.08
C GLY A 160 -2.33 -0.99 -7.54
N HIS A 161 -2.12 0.01 -6.66
CA HIS A 161 -1.31 1.19 -6.97
C HIS A 161 0.19 0.89 -6.91
N ARG A 162 0.95 1.59 -7.76
CA ARG A 162 2.39 1.69 -7.61
C ARG A 162 2.71 2.51 -6.37
N GLY A 163 3.50 1.95 -5.46
CA GLY A 163 3.88 2.58 -4.21
C GLY A 163 5.06 3.54 -4.30
N GLY A 164 5.64 3.71 -5.49
CA GLY A 164 6.83 4.54 -5.72
C GLY A 164 6.59 6.04 -5.49
N PHE A 165 7.65 6.75 -5.12
CA PHE A 165 7.62 8.17 -4.77
C PHE A 165 8.80 8.98 -5.34
N VAL A 166 9.78 8.33 -5.96
CA VAL A 166 10.88 9.00 -6.67
C VAL A 166 10.84 8.63 -8.14
N ALA A 167 10.76 9.64 -9.00
CA ALA A 167 10.86 9.45 -10.44
C ALA A 167 12.32 9.11 -10.81
N ASP A 168 12.57 7.84 -11.14
CA ASP A 168 13.90 7.32 -11.49
C ASP A 168 14.12 7.15 -13.00
N GLY A 169 13.14 7.54 -13.81
CA GLY A 169 13.18 7.37 -15.26
C GLY A 169 12.91 5.93 -15.74
N SER A 170 12.60 4.98 -14.84
CA SER A 170 12.26 3.60 -15.23
C SER A 170 10.90 3.48 -15.94
N GLY A 171 10.21 4.61 -16.08
CA GLY A 171 8.91 4.68 -16.75
C GLY A 171 7.78 4.05 -15.92
N GLU A 172 6.62 3.87 -16.57
CA GLU A 172 5.44 3.27 -15.93
C GLU A 172 5.56 1.75 -15.78
N GLU A 173 6.49 1.11 -16.47
CA GLU A 173 6.64 -0.35 -16.50
C GLU A 173 7.24 -0.91 -15.19
N GLY A 174 8.11 -0.15 -14.53
CA GLY A 174 8.73 -0.53 -13.27
C GLY A 174 9.72 -1.71 -13.40
N ILE A 175 10.32 -2.10 -12.28
CA ILE A 175 11.27 -3.22 -12.18
C ILE A 175 10.52 -4.47 -11.69
N GLY A 176 10.72 -5.61 -12.37
CA GLY A 176 10.17 -6.90 -11.93
C GLY A 176 10.71 -7.31 -10.55
N LEU A 177 9.86 -7.99 -9.75
CA LEU A 177 10.14 -8.25 -8.34
C LEU A 177 11.47 -8.98 -8.09
N LEU A 178 11.76 -10.04 -8.82
CA LEU A 178 13.01 -10.79 -8.61
C LEU A 178 14.25 -9.97 -8.94
N ALA A 179 14.20 -9.15 -10.00
CA ALA A 179 15.28 -8.24 -10.34
C ALA A 179 15.49 -7.19 -9.26
N LEU A 180 14.40 -6.56 -8.80
CA LEU A 180 14.43 -5.56 -7.73
C LEU A 180 15.04 -6.14 -6.44
N LEU A 181 14.59 -7.32 -6.00
CA LEU A 181 15.12 -8.00 -4.82
C LEU A 181 16.61 -8.25 -4.93
N ARG A 182 17.10 -8.75 -6.10
CA ARG A 182 18.54 -9.02 -6.29
C ARG A 182 19.38 -7.76 -6.29
N ILE A 183 18.86 -6.66 -6.82
CA ILE A 183 19.53 -5.36 -6.77
C ILE A 183 19.59 -4.85 -5.32
N LEU A 184 18.46 -4.84 -4.61
CA LEU A 184 18.37 -4.33 -3.24
C LEU A 184 19.18 -5.19 -2.26
N ALA A 185 19.11 -6.51 -2.34
CA ALA A 185 19.86 -7.43 -1.46
C ALA A 185 21.38 -7.27 -1.57
N ARG A 186 21.90 -6.73 -2.68
CA ARG A 186 23.33 -6.43 -2.85
C ARG A 186 23.69 -5.03 -2.40
N ALA A 187 22.74 -4.11 -2.45
CA ALA A 187 23.00 -2.69 -2.25
C ALA A 187 22.65 -2.20 -0.84
N ARG A 188 21.78 -2.92 -0.11
CA ARG A 188 21.19 -2.44 1.15
C ARG A 188 21.23 -3.51 2.24
N PRO A 189 21.55 -3.14 3.49
CA PRO A 189 21.62 -4.06 4.63
C PRO A 189 20.26 -4.35 5.26
N LEU A 190 19.22 -3.59 4.95
CA LEU A 190 17.90 -3.71 5.58
C LEU A 190 17.19 -5.02 5.17
N PRO A 191 16.40 -5.62 6.06
CA PRO A 191 15.51 -6.72 5.70
C PRO A 191 14.57 -6.33 4.55
N LEU A 192 14.38 -7.27 3.60
CA LEU A 192 13.51 -7.07 2.44
C LEU A 192 12.23 -7.87 2.59
N VAL A 193 11.09 -7.21 2.47
CA VAL A 193 9.77 -7.82 2.35
C VAL A 193 9.34 -7.73 0.89
N ALA A 194 9.22 -8.87 0.22
CA ALA A 194 8.85 -8.92 -1.20
C ALA A 194 7.34 -8.74 -1.38
N THR A 195 6.89 -7.89 -2.30
CA THR A 195 5.48 -7.78 -2.65
C THR A 195 5.26 -7.61 -4.14
N GLY A 196 4.21 -8.24 -4.66
CA GLY A 196 3.86 -8.25 -6.07
C GLY A 196 3.95 -9.63 -6.71
N GLY A 197 2.86 -10.11 -7.31
CA GLY A 197 2.81 -11.39 -8.01
C GLY A 197 2.92 -12.65 -7.14
N ILE A 198 2.93 -12.53 -5.81
CA ILE A 198 3.03 -13.65 -4.87
C ILE A 198 1.62 -14.18 -4.60
N ALA A 199 1.25 -15.29 -5.20
CA ALA A 199 -0.09 -15.86 -5.08
C ALA A 199 -0.14 -17.23 -4.41
N ASP A 200 0.99 -17.91 -4.28
CA ASP A 200 1.11 -19.26 -3.71
C ASP A 200 2.43 -19.50 -2.96
N GLY A 201 2.57 -20.66 -2.37
CA GLY A 201 3.78 -21.06 -1.64
C GLY A 201 5.04 -21.19 -2.51
N ALA A 202 4.89 -21.51 -3.79
CA ALA A 202 6.03 -21.61 -4.71
C ALA A 202 6.59 -20.21 -5.02
N ALA A 203 5.71 -19.23 -5.26
CA ALA A 203 6.11 -17.84 -5.44
C ALA A 203 6.73 -17.27 -4.16
N LEU A 204 6.18 -17.59 -2.98
CA LEU A 204 6.79 -17.21 -1.70
C LEU A 204 8.19 -17.82 -1.54
N ALA A 205 8.37 -19.10 -1.79
CA ALA A 205 9.69 -19.75 -1.72
C ALA A 205 10.68 -19.10 -2.69
N ALA A 206 10.25 -18.73 -3.90
CA ALA A 206 11.11 -18.09 -4.90
C ALA A 206 11.64 -16.73 -4.42
N VAL A 207 10.80 -15.88 -3.83
CA VAL A 207 11.25 -14.58 -3.32
C VAL A 207 12.16 -14.70 -2.10
N LEU A 208 11.93 -15.69 -1.22
CA LEU A 208 12.82 -15.99 -0.10
C LEU A 208 14.19 -16.45 -0.62
N CYS A 209 14.24 -17.34 -1.61
CA CYS A 209 15.49 -17.73 -2.29
C CYS A 209 16.17 -16.54 -2.99
N ALA A 210 15.41 -15.56 -3.45
CA ALA A 210 15.95 -14.34 -4.05
C ALA A 210 16.54 -13.35 -3.04
N GLY A 211 16.39 -13.59 -1.74
CA GLY A 211 16.97 -12.79 -0.66
C GLY A 211 15.97 -11.94 0.12
N ALA A 212 14.67 -12.15 -0.07
CA ALA A 212 13.67 -11.56 0.81
C ALA A 212 13.65 -12.28 2.17
N SER A 213 13.37 -11.53 3.24
CA SER A 213 13.13 -12.07 4.58
C SER A 213 11.68 -12.53 4.76
N ALA A 214 10.74 -11.95 3.98
CA ALA A 214 9.32 -12.28 4.00
C ALA A 214 8.66 -11.94 2.65
N GLY A 215 7.44 -12.46 2.45
CA GLY A 215 6.56 -12.08 1.35
C GLY A 215 5.29 -11.42 1.85
N GLN A 216 4.90 -10.30 1.26
CA GLN A 216 3.64 -9.61 1.52
C GLN A 216 2.65 -9.91 0.40
N ILE A 217 1.52 -10.50 0.76
CA ILE A 217 0.50 -10.98 -0.15
C ILE A 217 -0.72 -10.04 -0.08
N GLY A 218 -1.17 -9.56 -1.22
CA GLY A 218 -2.34 -8.68 -1.32
C GLY A 218 -3.47 -9.34 -2.13
N THR A 219 -3.40 -9.26 -3.45
CA THR A 219 -4.48 -9.62 -4.37
C THR A 219 -5.03 -11.03 -4.14
N ALA A 220 -4.17 -12.01 -3.86
CA ALA A 220 -4.61 -13.39 -3.60
C ALA A 220 -5.53 -13.50 -2.37
N LEU A 221 -5.31 -12.67 -1.35
CA LEU A 221 -6.13 -12.64 -0.14
C LEU A 221 -7.46 -11.87 -0.32
N MET A 222 -7.64 -11.14 -1.42
CA MET A 222 -8.92 -10.47 -1.71
C MET A 222 -10.08 -11.46 -1.93
N LEU A 223 -9.79 -12.72 -2.20
CA LEU A 223 -10.78 -13.80 -2.33
C LEU A 223 -11.06 -14.54 -1.01
N ALA A 224 -10.30 -14.26 0.04
CA ALA A 224 -10.51 -14.88 1.36
C ALA A 224 -11.89 -14.44 1.93
N PRO A 225 -12.59 -15.33 2.66
CA PRO A 225 -13.90 -15.02 3.26
C PRO A 225 -13.85 -13.79 4.18
N GLU A 226 -12.74 -13.59 4.86
CA GLU A 226 -12.49 -12.51 5.82
C GLU A 226 -12.23 -11.16 5.14
N ALA A 227 -11.93 -11.16 3.84
CA ALA A 227 -11.68 -9.92 3.09
C ALA A 227 -12.98 -9.17 2.81
N GLY A 228 -12.97 -7.86 3.00
CA GLY A 228 -14.08 -6.96 2.68
C GLY A 228 -14.23 -6.64 1.19
N THR A 229 -13.74 -7.51 0.30
CA THR A 229 -13.82 -7.32 -1.14
C THR A 229 -15.28 -7.41 -1.59
N PRO A 230 -15.82 -6.40 -2.31
CA PRO A 230 -17.20 -6.43 -2.83
C PRO A 230 -17.43 -7.64 -3.75
N ASP A 231 -18.63 -8.21 -3.72
CA ASP A 231 -18.98 -9.43 -4.48
C ASP A 231 -18.70 -9.30 -5.98
N ALA A 232 -19.02 -8.16 -6.58
CA ALA A 232 -18.75 -7.90 -8.00
C ALA A 232 -17.25 -7.92 -8.33
N GLN A 233 -16.41 -7.36 -7.43
CA GLN A 233 -14.96 -7.40 -7.58
C GLN A 233 -14.41 -8.79 -7.32
N ARG A 234 -14.95 -9.50 -6.34
CA ARG A 234 -14.59 -10.89 -6.02
C ARG A 234 -14.87 -11.82 -7.21
N ALA A 235 -16.05 -11.71 -7.81
CA ALA A 235 -16.43 -12.46 -9.02
C ALA A 235 -15.45 -12.17 -10.18
N ARG A 236 -15.12 -10.91 -10.39
CA ARG A 236 -14.18 -10.50 -11.46
C ARG A 236 -12.75 -10.98 -11.23
N LEU A 237 -12.28 -10.98 -9.98
CA LEU A 237 -10.95 -11.49 -9.63
C LEU A 237 -10.82 -13.01 -9.78
N ALA A 238 -11.92 -13.75 -9.65
CA ALA A 238 -11.97 -15.20 -9.84
C ALA A 238 -11.93 -15.62 -11.31
N GLU A 239 -12.22 -14.71 -12.24
CA GLU A 239 -12.18 -14.97 -13.67
C GLU A 239 -10.80 -14.72 -14.27
N PRO A 240 -10.24 -15.65 -15.07
CA PRO A 240 -9.03 -15.39 -15.84
C PRO A 240 -9.23 -14.21 -16.80
N GLY A 241 -8.26 -13.30 -16.85
CA GLY A 241 -8.34 -12.16 -17.74
C GLY A 241 -7.05 -11.36 -17.79
N PRO A 242 -6.87 -10.54 -18.83
CA PRO A 242 -5.71 -9.67 -18.94
C PRO A 242 -5.77 -8.58 -17.87
N THR A 243 -4.61 -8.23 -17.34
CA THR A 243 -4.41 -7.07 -16.46
C THR A 243 -3.62 -5.99 -17.18
N ARG A 244 -3.83 -4.74 -16.81
CA ARG A 244 -3.11 -3.58 -17.37
C ARG A 244 -2.80 -2.58 -16.28
N VAL A 245 -1.67 -1.90 -16.41
CA VAL A 245 -1.39 -0.68 -15.65
C VAL A 245 -2.13 0.47 -16.34
N THR A 246 -2.85 1.27 -15.56
CA THR A 246 -3.68 2.37 -16.08
C THR A 246 -3.75 3.54 -15.10
N ARG A 247 -3.96 4.74 -15.61
CA ARG A 247 -4.27 5.96 -14.84
C ARG A 247 -5.75 6.35 -14.92
N ALA A 248 -6.62 5.47 -15.46
CA ALA A 248 -8.03 5.79 -15.71
C ALA A 248 -8.84 6.10 -14.43
N PHE A 249 -8.41 5.60 -13.27
CA PHE A 249 -9.13 5.76 -12.01
C PHE A 249 -8.39 6.60 -10.96
N THR A 250 -7.13 6.96 -11.22
CA THR A 250 -6.26 7.61 -10.24
C THR A 250 -5.07 8.27 -10.95
N ALA A 251 -4.53 9.32 -10.37
CA ALA A 251 -3.35 9.98 -10.89
C ALA A 251 -2.09 9.10 -10.84
N ALA A 252 -2.00 8.19 -9.86
CA ALA A 252 -0.91 7.22 -9.75
C ALA A 252 -1.15 5.99 -10.66
N PRO A 253 -0.10 5.36 -11.24
CA PRO A 253 -0.23 4.13 -12.01
C PRO A 253 -0.78 2.98 -11.15
N ARG A 254 -1.72 2.24 -11.72
CA ARG A 254 -2.40 1.15 -11.03
C ARG A 254 -2.55 -0.06 -11.94
N ALA A 255 -2.22 -1.26 -11.43
CA ALA A 255 -2.55 -2.51 -12.10
C ALA A 255 -3.95 -2.98 -11.70
N GLY A 256 -4.77 -3.33 -12.67
CA GLY A 256 -6.12 -3.83 -12.47
C GLY A 256 -6.60 -4.66 -13.66
N SER A 257 -7.70 -5.39 -13.50
CA SER A 257 -8.34 -6.10 -14.62
C SER A 257 -8.86 -5.09 -15.65
N SER A 258 -8.58 -5.32 -16.95
CA SER A 258 -9.19 -4.52 -17.99
C SER A 258 -10.69 -4.83 -18.04
N THR A 259 -11.53 -3.91 -17.61
CA THR A 259 -12.92 -3.90 -18.07
C THR A 259 -12.87 -3.40 -19.50
N GLY A 260 -13.38 -4.18 -20.45
CA GLY A 260 -13.57 -3.72 -21.82
C GLY A 260 -14.36 -2.41 -21.80
N SER A 261 -13.92 -1.47 -22.63
CA SER A 261 -14.61 -0.20 -22.92
C SER A 261 -15.98 -0.46 -23.51
#